data_c3eeb25869fec8f1f64f134329fa77f0
#
_entry.id   c3eeb25869fec8f1f64f134329fa77f0
#
_cell.length_a   1.000
_cell.length_b   1.000
_cell.length_c   1.000
_cell.angle_alpha   90.00
_cell.angle_beta   90.00
_cell.angle_gamma   90.00
#
_symmetry.space_group_name_H-M   'P 1'
#
loop_
_entity.id
_entity.type
_entity.pdbx_description
1 polymer ?
#
loop_
_entity_poly.entity_id
_entity_poly.type
_entity_poly.pdbx_seq_one_letter_code
_entity_poly.pdbx_strand_id
1 'polypeptide(L)'
;MAAMLPKLFFVHFRDTSFVAEEDGRVVAFLCGFRSQTHDDEAYIHFVGVDPSRRGSGLGRELYERFFAAVAPRTTVRAVTSPANERSVAFHRALGFEVERVDEEYDGRGEARVLLTKNL
;
A
#
# COMPACT_ATOMS: atom_id res chain seq x y z
N MET A 1 1.60 -16.76 1.73
CA MET A 1 0.88 -15.48 1.51
C MET A 1 -0.24 -15.26 2.54
N ALA A 2 -1.10 -16.27 2.74
CA ALA A 2 -2.24 -16.12 3.65
C ALA A 2 -1.85 -15.77 5.10
N ALA A 3 -0.73 -16.26 5.59
CA ALA A 3 -0.27 -15.99 6.96
C ALA A 3 0.10 -14.53 7.21
N MET A 4 0.35 -13.76 6.14
CA MET A 4 0.70 -12.34 6.22
C MET A 4 -0.52 -11.43 6.07
N LEU A 5 -1.68 -12.00 5.78
CA LEU A 5 -2.89 -11.24 5.48
C LEU A 5 -3.48 -10.65 6.77
N PRO A 6 -3.52 -9.32 6.93
CA PRO A 6 -4.11 -8.71 8.13
C PRO A 6 -5.63 -8.72 8.04
N LYS A 7 -6.25 -9.73 8.61
CA LYS A 7 -7.69 -9.98 8.49
C LYS A 7 -8.57 -8.79 8.83
N LEU A 8 -8.18 -7.99 9.81
CA LEU A 8 -9.02 -6.87 10.23
C LEU A 8 -9.33 -5.91 9.09
N PHE A 9 -8.41 -5.74 8.13
CA PHE A 9 -8.63 -4.85 6.99
C PHE A 9 -9.72 -5.38 6.06
N PHE A 10 -9.86 -6.69 5.96
CA PHE A 10 -10.86 -7.32 5.09
C PHE A 10 -12.21 -7.51 5.80
N VAL A 11 -12.29 -7.13 7.06
CA VAL A 11 -13.52 -7.08 7.83
C VAL A 11 -13.98 -5.63 8.03
N HIS A 12 -13.06 -4.75 8.43
CA HIS A 12 -13.39 -3.39 8.86
C HIS A 12 -13.04 -2.30 7.85
N PHE A 13 -12.23 -2.63 6.83
CA PHE A 13 -11.84 -1.68 5.78
C PHE A 13 -12.04 -2.28 4.40
N ARG A 14 -13.17 -2.97 4.20
CA ARG A 14 -13.47 -3.71 2.97
C ARG A 14 -13.56 -2.84 1.73
N ASP A 15 -13.99 -1.60 1.87
CA ASP A 15 -14.15 -0.71 0.73
C ASP A 15 -12.82 -0.26 0.15
N THR A 16 -11.75 -0.39 0.92
CA THR A 16 -10.42 0.12 0.55
C THR A 16 -9.33 -0.93 0.65
N SER A 17 -9.71 -2.20 0.80
CA SER A 17 -8.76 -3.31 0.91
C SER A 17 -9.15 -4.42 -0.05
N PHE A 18 -8.17 -4.98 -0.77
CA PHE A 18 -8.41 -5.86 -1.90
C PHE A 18 -7.53 -7.08 -1.85
N VAL A 19 -8.05 -8.21 -2.36
CA VAL A 19 -7.27 -9.41 -2.56
C VAL A 19 -7.37 -9.85 -4.02
N ALA A 20 -6.32 -10.47 -4.53
CA ALA A 20 -6.33 -11.17 -5.79
C ALA A 20 -6.16 -12.66 -5.51
N GLU A 21 -7.04 -13.46 -6.07
CA GLU A 21 -7.03 -14.92 -5.90
C GLU A 21 -6.84 -15.62 -7.24
N GLU A 22 -6.09 -16.73 -7.21
CA GLU A 22 -5.96 -17.65 -8.33
C GLU A 22 -6.06 -19.06 -7.78
N ASP A 23 -6.93 -19.86 -8.38
CA ASP A 23 -7.14 -21.27 -8.00
C ASP A 23 -7.41 -21.43 -6.50
N GLY A 24 -8.20 -20.52 -5.93
CA GLY A 24 -8.56 -20.56 -4.52
C GLY A 24 -7.49 -20.08 -3.55
N ARG A 25 -6.38 -19.54 -4.05
CA ARG A 25 -5.29 -19.02 -3.22
C ARG A 25 -5.14 -17.52 -3.38
N VAL A 26 -4.86 -16.83 -2.29
CA VAL A 26 -4.54 -15.40 -2.34
C VAL A 26 -3.11 -15.25 -2.89
N VAL A 27 -2.98 -14.54 -4.00
CA VAL A 27 -1.67 -14.28 -4.64
C VAL A 27 -1.22 -12.85 -4.48
N ALA A 28 -2.12 -11.95 -4.08
CA ALA A 28 -1.75 -10.57 -3.80
C ALA A 28 -2.83 -9.92 -2.94
N PHE A 29 -2.45 -8.90 -2.17
CA PHE A 29 -3.42 -8.14 -1.38
C PHE A 29 -2.92 -6.72 -1.15
N LEU A 30 -3.87 -5.82 -0.88
CA LEU A 30 -3.60 -4.45 -0.48
C LEU A 30 -4.53 -4.08 0.66
N CYS A 31 -3.96 -3.54 1.73
CA CYS A 31 -4.71 -3.06 2.88
C CYS A 31 -4.57 -1.55 2.98
N GLY A 32 -5.70 -0.85 2.95
CA GLY A 32 -5.68 0.60 3.01
C GLY A 32 -6.95 1.17 3.61
N PHE A 33 -6.95 2.48 3.81
CA PHE A 33 -8.08 3.18 4.42
C PHE A 33 -8.08 4.65 4.01
N ARG A 34 -9.25 5.29 4.17
CA ARG A 34 -9.37 6.74 4.12
C ARG A 34 -8.98 7.28 5.48
N SER A 35 -8.16 8.34 5.51
CA SER A 35 -7.76 8.94 6.78
C SER A 35 -8.99 9.44 7.54
N GLN A 36 -9.05 9.14 8.84
CA GLN A 36 -10.09 9.68 9.72
C GLN A 36 -9.73 11.09 10.19
N THR A 37 -8.48 11.48 10.04
CA THR A 37 -7.95 12.75 10.54
C THR A 37 -7.88 13.80 9.44
N HIS A 38 -7.48 13.40 8.24
CA HIS A 38 -7.30 14.31 7.10
C HIS A 38 -8.25 13.93 5.99
N ASP A 39 -9.25 14.77 5.74
CA ASP A 39 -10.35 14.49 4.82
C ASP A 39 -9.93 14.30 3.35
N ASP A 40 -8.76 14.80 2.97
CA ASP A 40 -8.26 14.73 1.61
C ASP A 40 -7.26 13.59 1.41
N GLU A 41 -6.95 12.82 2.45
CA GLU A 41 -5.92 11.79 2.40
C GLU A 41 -6.47 10.37 2.51
N ALA A 42 -5.72 9.46 1.90
CA ALA A 42 -5.90 8.02 2.06
C ALA A 42 -4.53 7.39 2.27
N TYR A 43 -4.49 6.21 2.85
CA TYR A 43 -3.26 5.58 3.28
C TYR A 43 -3.23 4.11 2.91
N ILE A 44 -2.14 3.66 2.31
CA ILE A 44 -1.90 2.25 2.04
C ILE A 44 -1.01 1.72 3.15
N HIS A 45 -1.56 0.79 3.95
CA HIS A 45 -0.88 0.25 5.12
C HIS A 45 0.06 -0.89 4.77
N PHE A 46 -0.39 -1.82 3.94
CA PHE A 46 0.39 -3.01 3.65
C PHE A 46 -0.02 -3.62 2.30
N VAL A 47 0.96 -4.05 1.52
CA VAL A 47 0.75 -4.70 0.22
C VAL A 47 1.64 -5.93 0.16
N GLY A 48 1.10 -7.02 -0.32
CA GLY A 48 1.86 -8.23 -0.56
C GLY A 48 1.56 -8.79 -1.94
N VAL A 49 2.58 -9.25 -2.64
CA VAL A 49 2.44 -9.96 -3.91
C VAL A 49 3.28 -11.24 -3.82
N ASP A 50 2.67 -12.37 -4.12
CA ASP A 50 3.38 -13.64 -4.13
C ASP A 50 4.60 -13.51 -5.05
N PRO A 51 5.80 -13.97 -4.61
CA PRO A 51 7.00 -13.86 -5.42
C PRO A 51 6.85 -14.41 -6.83
N SER A 52 6.04 -15.48 -7.01
CA SER A 52 5.78 -16.08 -8.32
C SER A 52 4.96 -15.18 -9.25
N ARG A 53 4.36 -14.11 -8.72
CA ARG A 53 3.51 -13.17 -9.48
C ARG A 53 4.12 -11.79 -9.59
N ARG A 54 5.33 -11.57 -9.10
CA ARG A 54 6.01 -10.29 -9.25
C ARG A 54 6.29 -10.03 -10.72
N GLY A 55 6.09 -8.77 -11.14
CA GLY A 55 6.24 -8.39 -12.53
C GLY A 55 5.03 -8.72 -13.41
N SER A 56 3.94 -9.25 -12.82
CA SER A 56 2.73 -9.61 -13.56
C SER A 56 1.73 -8.45 -13.71
N GLY A 57 1.96 -7.33 -13.02
CA GLY A 57 1.04 -6.21 -13.01
C GLY A 57 -0.01 -6.25 -11.90
N LEU A 58 -0.03 -7.30 -11.07
CA LEU A 58 -1.02 -7.42 -9.99
C LEU A 58 -0.90 -6.28 -8.97
N GLY A 59 0.32 -5.93 -8.59
CA GLY A 59 0.53 -4.84 -7.63
C GLY A 59 -0.01 -3.52 -8.16
N ARG A 60 0.29 -3.20 -9.41
CA ARG A 60 -0.22 -1.99 -10.05
C ARG A 60 -1.75 -2.00 -10.12
N GLU A 61 -2.34 -3.12 -10.49
CA GLU A 61 -3.80 -3.25 -10.57
C GLU A 61 -4.46 -2.98 -9.22
N LEU A 62 -3.90 -3.54 -8.14
CA LEU A 62 -4.42 -3.30 -6.80
C LEU A 62 -4.33 -1.82 -6.40
N TYR A 63 -3.22 -1.16 -6.73
CA TYR A 63 -3.05 0.26 -6.44
C TYR A 63 -4.07 1.11 -7.22
N GLU A 64 -4.29 0.79 -8.49
CA GLU A 64 -5.26 1.50 -9.33
C GLU A 64 -6.67 1.35 -8.78
N ARG A 65 -7.03 0.16 -8.31
CA ARG A 65 -8.31 -0.07 -7.64
C ARG A 65 -8.45 0.74 -6.36
N PHE A 66 -7.36 0.82 -5.60
CA PHE A 66 -7.35 1.64 -4.39
C PHE A 66 -7.56 3.12 -4.71
N PHE A 67 -6.87 3.64 -5.71
CA PHE A 67 -7.03 5.04 -6.11
C PHE A 67 -8.48 5.35 -6.49
N ALA A 68 -9.11 4.47 -7.24
CA ALA A 68 -10.51 4.62 -7.61
C ALA A 68 -11.44 4.55 -6.39
N ALA A 69 -11.15 3.63 -5.46
CA ALA A 69 -11.99 3.42 -4.28
C ALA A 69 -11.96 4.60 -3.31
N VAL A 70 -10.84 5.33 -3.23
CA VAL A 70 -10.71 6.44 -2.28
C VAL A 70 -11.12 7.78 -2.87
N ALA A 71 -11.43 7.84 -4.16
CA ALA A 71 -11.92 9.09 -4.76
C ALA A 71 -13.12 9.60 -3.98
N PRO A 72 -13.27 10.91 -3.74
CA PRO A 72 -12.51 12.02 -4.31
C PRO A 72 -11.30 12.47 -3.48
N ARG A 73 -10.75 11.62 -2.61
CA ARG A 73 -9.52 11.97 -1.88
C ARG A 73 -8.40 12.28 -2.86
N THR A 74 -7.59 13.28 -2.55
CA THR A 74 -6.61 13.82 -3.50
C THR A 74 -5.17 13.39 -3.22
N THR A 75 -4.90 12.86 -2.05
CA THR A 75 -3.54 12.47 -1.65
C THR A 75 -3.53 11.05 -1.11
N VAL A 76 -2.62 10.23 -1.62
CA VAL A 76 -2.40 8.88 -1.10
C VAL A 76 -1.00 8.83 -0.49
N ARG A 77 -0.92 8.29 0.73
CA ARG A 77 0.33 8.12 1.45
C ARG A 77 0.64 6.65 1.69
N ALA A 78 1.92 6.35 1.78
CA ALA A 78 2.41 5.02 2.13
C ALA A 78 3.77 5.16 2.79
N VAL A 79 4.19 4.15 3.52
CA VAL A 79 5.54 4.11 4.10
C VAL A 79 6.21 2.78 3.76
N THR A 80 7.53 2.78 3.67
CA THR A 80 8.30 1.57 3.47
C THR A 80 9.65 1.69 4.20
N SER A 81 10.32 0.56 4.40
CA SER A 81 11.66 0.55 4.98
C SER A 81 12.68 1.13 3.99
N PRO A 82 13.65 1.93 4.47
CA PRO A 82 14.73 2.42 3.59
C PRO A 82 15.53 1.31 2.92
N ALA A 83 15.60 0.14 3.54
CA ALA A 83 16.30 -1.02 2.99
C ALA A 83 15.53 -1.69 1.84
N ASN A 84 14.25 -1.39 1.68
CA ASN A 84 13.40 -2.00 0.65
C ASN A 84 13.43 -1.18 -0.64
N GLU A 85 14.54 -1.27 -1.36
CA GLU A 85 14.73 -0.52 -2.61
C GLU A 85 13.70 -0.87 -3.67
N ARG A 86 13.27 -2.13 -3.72
CA ARG A 86 12.24 -2.58 -4.66
C ARG A 86 10.92 -1.88 -4.42
N SER A 87 10.52 -1.73 -3.17
CA SER A 87 9.29 -1.04 -2.82
C SER A 87 9.35 0.43 -3.22
N VAL A 88 10.47 1.10 -2.93
CA VAL A 88 10.65 2.51 -3.32
C VAL A 88 10.55 2.67 -4.83
N ALA A 89 11.24 1.81 -5.60
CA ALA A 89 11.21 1.86 -7.06
C ALA A 89 9.79 1.59 -7.60
N PHE A 90 9.09 0.64 -7.03
CA PHE A 90 7.72 0.31 -7.40
C PHE A 90 6.80 1.51 -7.20
N HIS A 91 6.89 2.15 -6.04
CA HIS A 91 6.05 3.32 -5.73
C HIS A 91 6.39 4.50 -6.66
N ARG A 92 7.65 4.72 -6.94
CA ARG A 92 8.05 5.77 -7.89
C ARG A 92 7.48 5.52 -9.28
N ALA A 93 7.49 4.27 -9.72
CA ALA A 93 6.91 3.89 -11.02
C ALA A 93 5.40 4.17 -11.08
N LEU A 94 4.72 4.15 -9.94
CA LEU A 94 3.30 4.48 -9.83
C LEU A 94 3.03 5.97 -9.65
N GLY A 95 4.08 6.79 -9.62
CA GLY A 95 3.93 8.24 -9.48
C GLY A 95 4.03 8.76 -8.06
N PHE A 96 4.40 7.92 -7.10
CA PHE A 96 4.69 8.39 -5.75
C PHE A 96 6.02 9.11 -5.71
N GLU A 97 6.11 10.10 -4.84
CA GLU A 97 7.34 10.81 -4.55
C GLU A 97 7.81 10.50 -3.13
N VAL A 98 9.12 10.48 -2.91
CA VAL A 98 9.66 10.39 -1.57
C VAL A 98 9.55 11.76 -0.93
N GLU A 99 8.72 11.88 0.10
CA GLU A 99 8.55 13.13 0.82
C GLU A 99 9.73 13.38 1.76
N ARG A 100 10.08 12.36 2.53
CA ARG A 100 11.25 12.39 3.41
C ARG A 100 11.51 11.00 4.00
N VAL A 101 12.66 10.84 4.62
CA VAL A 101 12.99 9.68 5.45
C VAL A 101 12.88 10.13 6.91
N ASP A 102 12.03 9.45 7.68
CA ASP A 102 11.89 9.71 9.11
C ASP A 102 12.67 8.63 9.87
N GLU A 103 13.73 9.03 10.55
CA GLU A 103 14.66 8.12 11.20
C GLU A 103 14.03 7.32 12.35
N GLU A 104 12.98 7.84 12.95
CA GLU A 104 12.34 7.23 14.11
C GLU A 104 10.82 7.09 13.96
N TYR A 105 10.35 6.94 12.72
CA TYR A 105 8.93 6.94 12.41
C TYR A 105 8.11 5.94 13.25
N ASP A 106 8.60 4.70 13.32
CA ASP A 106 7.93 3.62 14.06
C ASP A 106 8.65 3.28 15.36
N GLY A 107 9.50 4.19 15.84
CA GLY A 107 10.25 4.01 17.05
C GLY A 107 11.73 4.21 16.83
N ARG A 108 12.48 4.16 17.90
CA ARG A 108 13.92 4.39 17.88
C ARG A 108 14.63 3.37 17.00
N GLY A 109 15.35 3.86 15.99
CA GLY A 109 16.04 3.00 15.04
C GLY A 109 15.13 2.38 13.99
N GLU A 110 13.85 2.75 13.96
CA GLU A 110 12.87 2.23 13.01
C GLU A 110 12.53 3.29 11.96
N ALA A 111 13.51 3.59 11.10
CA ALA A 111 13.36 4.57 10.04
C ALA A 111 12.37 4.10 8.97
N ARG A 112 11.66 5.06 8.38
CA ARG A 112 10.75 4.79 7.25
C ARG A 112 10.88 5.85 6.18
N VAL A 113 10.72 5.42 4.94
CA VAL A 113 10.59 6.31 3.78
C VAL A 113 9.13 6.68 3.66
N LEU A 114 8.83 7.97 3.71
CA LEU A 114 7.47 8.48 3.60
C LEU A 114 7.21 8.82 2.13
N LEU A 115 6.17 8.18 1.58
CA LEU A 115 5.81 8.28 0.17
C LEU A 115 4.46 8.99 0.04
N THR A 116 4.32 9.81 -0.99
CA THR A 116 3.08 10.54 -1.25
C THR A 116 2.80 10.60 -2.75
N LYS A 117 1.53 10.54 -3.10
CA LYS A 117 1.05 10.69 -4.48
C LYS A 117 -0.17 11.59 -4.50
N ASN A 118 -0.17 12.58 -5.39
CA ASN A 118 -1.36 13.40 -5.66
C ASN A 118 -2.15 12.74 -6.78
N LEU A 119 -3.43 12.52 -6.53
CA LEU A 119 -4.32 11.90 -7.51
C LEU A 119 -4.92 12.91 -8.49
#